data_f8c07a78e708dfa77aeb02091b497685
#
_entry.id   f8c07a78e708dfa77aeb02091b497685
#
_cell.length_a   1.000
_cell.length_b   1.000
_cell.length_c   1.000
_cell.angle_alpha   90.00
_cell.angle_beta   90.00
_cell.angle_gamma   90.00
#
_symmetry.space_group_name_H-M   'P 1'
#
loop_
_entity.id
_entity.type
_entity.pdbx_description
1 polymer ?
#
loop_
_entity_poly.entity_id
_entity_poly.type
_entity_poly.pdbx_seq_one_letter_code
_entity_poly.pdbx_strand_id
1 'polypeptide(L)'
;CINALEPIQGGQVILEGKTVGKDNLEELRQKIGMVFQSYDLFPHLSVLDNITIAPIKVQKRKKEEVQAEARELLKRVGLEDKANSYPRQLSGGQKQRVAIVRALCMHPEILLFDEVTAALDPEMVREVLDVMLDLAKQGRTMIIVTHEMQFAKAVADKVVFIDQGKILEEA
;
A
#
# COMPACT_ATOMS: atom_id res chain seq x y z
N CYS A 1 -10.38 9.47 0.55
CA CYS A 1 -10.63 10.53 1.56
C CYS A 1 -9.50 10.63 2.60
N ILE A 2 -9.07 9.53 3.25
CA ILE A 2 -8.09 9.57 4.36
C ILE A 2 -6.77 10.24 3.95
N ASN A 3 -6.25 9.95 2.77
CA ASN A 3 -5.05 10.57 2.20
C ASN A 3 -5.33 11.87 1.41
N ALA A 4 -6.54 12.39 1.51
CA ALA A 4 -7.03 13.61 0.85
C ALA A 4 -6.87 13.61 -0.69
N LEU A 5 -6.89 12.44 -1.34
CA LEU A 5 -7.04 12.35 -2.79
C LEU A 5 -8.45 12.74 -3.23
N GLU A 6 -9.46 12.38 -2.40
CA GLU A 6 -10.85 12.80 -2.58
C GLU A 6 -11.28 13.70 -1.42
N PRO A 7 -11.99 14.82 -1.69
CA PRO A 7 -12.48 15.70 -0.65
C PRO A 7 -13.57 15.02 0.17
N ILE A 8 -13.65 15.39 1.45
CA ILE A 8 -14.77 15.03 2.33
C ILE A 8 -15.76 16.18 2.36
N GLN A 9 -17.06 15.87 2.44
CA GLN A 9 -18.14 16.87 2.49
C GLN A 9 -18.41 17.38 3.92
N GLY A 10 -17.91 16.66 4.93
CA GLY A 10 -18.09 17.03 6.33
C GLY A 10 -17.23 16.17 7.24
N GLY A 11 -17.12 16.54 8.51
CA GLY A 11 -16.24 15.88 9.45
C GLY A 11 -14.77 16.26 9.29
N GLN A 12 -13.89 15.47 9.90
CA GLN A 12 -12.46 15.68 9.81
C GLN A 12 -11.71 14.35 9.88
N VAL A 13 -10.55 14.30 9.23
CA VAL A 13 -9.59 13.22 9.37
C VAL A 13 -8.46 13.73 10.25
N ILE A 14 -8.12 12.99 11.31
CA ILE A 14 -7.05 13.33 12.24
C ILE A 14 -6.00 12.23 12.18
N LEU A 15 -4.75 12.63 11.95
CA LEU A 15 -3.59 11.77 11.97
C LEU A 15 -2.59 12.31 13.02
N GLU A 16 -2.22 11.48 14.00
CA GLU A 16 -1.32 11.88 15.09
C GLU A 16 -1.71 13.21 15.79
N GLY A 17 -3.01 13.40 16.01
CA GLY A 17 -3.53 14.62 16.64
C GLY A 17 -3.58 15.86 15.73
N LYS A 18 -3.15 15.76 14.47
CA LYS A 18 -3.25 16.83 13.48
C LYS A 18 -4.38 16.58 12.49
N THR A 19 -5.22 17.58 12.27
CA THR A 19 -6.26 17.50 11.22
C THR A 19 -5.60 17.51 9.84
N VAL A 20 -5.99 16.57 8.99
CA VAL A 20 -5.58 16.51 7.59
C VAL A 20 -6.19 17.69 6.84
N GLY A 21 -5.36 18.58 6.30
CA GLY A 21 -5.77 19.79 5.60
C GLY A 21 -4.80 20.15 4.48
N LYS A 22 -5.16 21.19 3.70
CA LYS A 22 -4.36 21.61 2.53
C LYS A 22 -2.92 21.99 2.88
N ASP A 23 -2.70 22.51 4.08
CA ASP A 23 -1.41 23.07 4.50
C ASP A 23 -0.39 22.00 4.89
N ASN A 24 -0.81 20.75 5.13
CA ASN A 24 0.06 19.66 5.59
C ASN A 24 -0.02 18.38 4.73
N LEU A 25 -0.63 18.47 3.53
CA LEU A 25 -0.86 17.31 2.66
C LEU A 25 0.41 16.59 2.23
N GLU A 26 1.47 17.32 1.89
CA GLU A 26 2.72 16.70 1.44
C GLU A 26 3.38 15.90 2.56
N GLU A 27 3.43 16.46 3.77
CA GLU A 27 3.95 15.77 4.96
C GLU A 27 3.12 14.52 5.27
N LEU A 28 1.79 14.65 5.30
CA LEU A 28 0.88 13.56 5.62
C LEU A 28 0.92 12.43 4.58
N ARG A 29 1.01 12.75 3.29
CA ARG A 29 1.11 11.74 2.23
C ARG A 29 2.41 10.96 2.25
N GLN A 30 3.47 11.48 2.83
CA GLN A 30 4.69 10.72 3.07
C GLN A 30 4.53 9.70 4.21
N LYS A 31 3.65 9.98 5.18
CA LYS A 31 3.33 9.10 6.31
C LYS A 31 2.28 8.04 5.99
N ILE A 32 1.50 8.25 4.93
CA ILE A 32 0.41 7.37 4.50
C ILE A 32 0.82 6.67 3.20
N GLY A 33 1.10 5.39 3.27
CA GLY A 33 1.27 4.56 2.08
C GLY A 33 -0.08 4.12 1.54
N MET A 34 -0.30 4.26 0.24
CA MET A 34 -1.53 3.81 -0.43
C MET A 34 -1.22 2.77 -1.48
N VAL A 35 -1.98 1.68 -1.45
CA VAL A 35 -1.93 0.61 -2.45
C VAL A 35 -3.30 0.49 -3.07
N PHE A 36 -3.37 0.69 -4.39
CA PHE A 36 -4.61 0.70 -5.17
C PHE A 36 -4.88 -0.66 -5.82
N GLN A 37 -6.14 -0.90 -6.16
CA GLN A 37 -6.56 -2.06 -6.96
C GLN A 37 -5.87 -2.10 -8.34
N SER A 38 -5.63 -0.95 -8.96
CA SER A 38 -5.05 -0.79 -10.30
C SER A 38 -3.53 -0.85 -10.35
N TYR A 39 -2.84 -1.13 -9.23
CA TYR A 39 -1.38 -1.16 -9.07
C TYR A 39 -0.69 0.19 -9.28
N ASP A 40 -1.09 0.98 -10.26
CA ASP A 40 -0.58 2.31 -10.66
C ASP A 40 0.95 2.38 -10.77
N LEU A 41 1.53 1.35 -11.38
CA LEU A 41 2.95 1.32 -11.69
C LEU A 41 3.23 2.14 -12.96
N PHE A 42 4.32 2.90 -12.95
CA PHE A 42 4.81 3.61 -14.13
C PHE A 42 5.29 2.60 -15.18
N PRO A 43 4.62 2.48 -16.35
CA PRO A 43 4.91 1.43 -17.33
C PRO A 43 6.28 1.58 -18.02
N HIS A 44 6.83 2.79 -18.01
CA HIS A 44 8.12 3.14 -18.62
C HIS A 44 9.31 3.02 -17.66
N LEU A 45 9.05 2.72 -16.38
CA LEU A 45 10.08 2.52 -15.37
C LEU A 45 10.23 1.03 -15.05
N SER A 46 11.45 0.61 -14.71
CA SER A 46 11.69 -0.73 -14.15
C SER A 46 10.99 -0.90 -12.80
N VAL A 47 10.88 -2.13 -12.31
CA VAL A 47 10.38 -2.42 -10.97
C VAL A 47 11.17 -1.66 -9.92
N LEU A 48 12.51 -1.72 -9.98
CA LEU A 48 13.38 -1.02 -9.05
C LEU A 48 13.17 0.50 -9.10
N ASP A 49 13.08 1.08 -10.29
CA ASP A 49 12.85 2.51 -10.45
C ASP A 49 11.46 2.94 -9.96
N ASN A 50 10.42 2.13 -10.18
CA ASN A 50 9.09 2.35 -9.62
C ASN A 50 9.10 2.47 -8.09
N ILE A 51 9.89 1.63 -7.42
CA ILE A 51 10.00 1.61 -5.96
C ILE A 51 10.83 2.80 -5.46
N THR A 52 11.92 3.13 -6.14
CA THR A 52 12.96 4.03 -5.61
C THR A 52 12.76 5.50 -5.95
N ILE A 53 11.95 5.82 -6.97
CA ILE A 53 11.80 7.19 -7.47
C ILE A 53 11.28 8.16 -6.39
N ALA A 54 10.28 7.76 -5.61
CA ALA A 54 9.70 8.61 -4.59
C ALA A 54 10.64 8.83 -3.39
N PRO A 55 11.23 7.82 -2.76
CA PRO A 55 12.21 8.02 -1.68
C PRO A 55 13.39 8.91 -2.09
N ILE A 56 13.88 8.74 -3.32
CA ILE A 56 15.01 9.56 -3.82
C ILE A 56 14.57 11.00 -4.10
N LYS A 57 13.45 11.19 -4.79
CA LYS A 57 13.04 12.54 -5.24
C LYS A 57 12.33 13.35 -4.16
N VAL A 58 11.48 12.71 -3.37
CA VAL A 58 10.65 13.39 -2.35
C VAL A 58 11.39 13.46 -1.01
N GLN A 59 11.90 12.32 -0.52
CA GLN A 59 12.59 12.26 0.77
C GLN A 59 14.09 12.61 0.68
N LYS A 60 14.62 12.84 -0.54
CA LYS A 60 16.03 13.19 -0.79
C LYS A 60 17.02 12.16 -0.23
N ARG A 61 16.62 10.91 -0.14
CA ARG A 61 17.47 9.81 0.33
C ARG A 61 18.50 9.43 -0.73
N LYS A 62 19.63 8.90 -0.29
CA LYS A 62 20.71 8.49 -1.21
C LYS A 62 20.28 7.30 -2.06
N LYS A 63 20.57 7.38 -3.35
CA LYS A 63 20.16 6.39 -4.35
C LYS A 63 20.63 4.98 -4.00
N GLU A 64 21.86 4.83 -3.59
CA GLU A 64 22.48 3.55 -3.27
C GLU A 64 21.79 2.87 -2.08
N GLU A 65 21.49 3.62 -1.03
CA GLU A 65 20.80 3.13 0.17
C GLU A 65 19.36 2.71 -0.18
N VAL A 66 18.63 3.54 -0.94
CA VAL A 66 17.26 3.24 -1.35
C VAL A 66 17.20 2.03 -2.27
N GLN A 67 18.14 1.88 -3.21
CA GLN A 67 18.18 0.72 -4.09
C GLN A 67 18.51 -0.57 -3.34
N ALA A 68 19.41 -0.52 -2.36
CA ALA A 68 19.70 -1.67 -1.52
C ALA A 68 18.48 -2.11 -0.71
N GLU A 69 17.78 -1.16 -0.07
CA GLU A 69 16.56 -1.42 0.66
C GLU A 69 15.44 -1.97 -0.24
N ALA A 70 15.25 -1.38 -1.42
CA ALA A 70 14.24 -1.83 -2.37
C ALA A 70 14.48 -3.29 -2.81
N ARG A 71 15.73 -3.70 -3.00
CA ARG A 71 16.09 -5.09 -3.33
C ARG A 71 15.79 -6.05 -2.16
N GLU A 72 16.10 -5.66 -0.93
CA GLU A 72 15.74 -6.46 0.25
C GLU A 72 14.22 -6.61 0.41
N LEU A 73 13.46 -5.54 0.17
CA LEU A 73 12.00 -5.60 0.19
C LEU A 73 11.44 -6.50 -0.93
N LEU A 74 12.00 -6.41 -2.15
CA LEU A 74 11.64 -7.30 -3.27
C LEU A 74 11.93 -8.76 -2.95
N LYS A 75 13.06 -9.05 -2.32
CA LYS A 75 13.42 -10.40 -1.88
C LYS A 75 12.39 -10.96 -0.89
N ARG A 76 11.94 -10.16 0.07
CA ARG A 76 10.92 -10.57 1.05
C ARG A 76 9.59 -10.95 0.42
N VAL A 77 9.24 -10.36 -0.73
CA VAL A 77 8.01 -10.70 -1.47
C VAL A 77 8.27 -11.65 -2.66
N GLY A 78 9.46 -12.25 -2.74
CA GLY A 78 9.82 -13.26 -3.75
C GLY A 78 10.00 -12.70 -5.17
N LEU A 79 10.40 -11.42 -5.31
CA LEU A 79 10.53 -10.73 -6.60
C LEU A 79 11.92 -10.13 -6.82
N GLU A 80 12.96 -10.62 -6.15
CA GLU A 80 14.32 -10.11 -6.29
C GLU A 80 14.83 -10.17 -7.74
N ASP A 81 14.52 -11.27 -8.45
CA ASP A 81 14.86 -11.50 -9.86
C ASP A 81 14.14 -10.56 -10.83
N LYS A 82 13.07 -9.89 -10.38
CA LYS A 82 12.25 -8.98 -11.18
C LYS A 82 12.64 -7.50 -11.06
N ALA A 83 13.68 -7.16 -10.30
CA ALA A 83 14.09 -5.78 -10.05
C ALA A 83 14.29 -4.96 -11.34
N ASN A 84 14.84 -5.57 -12.39
CA ASN A 84 15.09 -4.92 -13.67
C ASN A 84 13.98 -5.16 -14.71
N SER A 85 12.93 -5.89 -14.37
CA SER A 85 11.77 -6.11 -15.24
C SER A 85 10.89 -4.86 -15.32
N TYR A 86 10.06 -4.79 -16.36
CA TYR A 86 9.07 -3.74 -16.53
C TYR A 86 7.67 -4.25 -16.16
N PRO A 87 6.71 -3.38 -15.79
CA PRO A 87 5.37 -3.80 -15.39
C PRO A 87 4.67 -4.72 -16.40
N ARG A 88 4.88 -4.52 -17.70
CA ARG A 88 4.31 -5.37 -18.76
C ARG A 88 4.78 -6.84 -18.71
N GLN A 89 5.90 -7.11 -18.02
CA GLN A 89 6.50 -8.44 -17.90
C GLN A 89 6.06 -9.17 -16.63
N LEU A 90 5.18 -8.55 -15.83
CA LEU A 90 4.74 -9.06 -14.54
C LEU A 90 3.30 -9.55 -14.60
N SER A 91 2.99 -10.59 -13.81
CA SER A 91 1.61 -10.99 -13.54
C SER A 91 0.89 -9.93 -12.67
N GLY A 92 -0.43 -10.01 -12.57
CA GLY A 92 -1.22 -9.12 -11.71
C GLY A 92 -0.77 -9.16 -10.26
N GLY A 93 -0.59 -10.36 -9.70
CA GLY A 93 -0.11 -10.55 -8.32
C GLY A 93 1.32 -10.03 -8.10
N GLN A 94 2.20 -10.18 -9.10
CA GLN A 94 3.54 -9.60 -9.05
C GLN A 94 3.49 -8.06 -9.05
N LYS A 95 2.67 -7.45 -9.92
CA LYS A 95 2.46 -6.00 -9.94
C LYS A 95 1.96 -5.49 -8.60
N GLN A 96 1.01 -6.20 -7.98
CA GLN A 96 0.46 -5.81 -6.69
C GLN A 96 1.50 -5.89 -5.57
N ARG A 97 2.31 -6.95 -5.54
CA ARG A 97 3.43 -7.04 -4.59
C ARG A 97 4.47 -5.93 -4.80
N VAL A 98 4.76 -5.55 -6.03
CA VAL A 98 5.61 -4.38 -6.33
C VAL A 98 4.98 -3.08 -5.82
N ALA A 99 3.67 -2.89 -6.00
CA ALA A 99 2.96 -1.72 -5.48
C ALA A 99 3.03 -1.63 -3.95
N ILE A 100 2.91 -2.77 -3.25
CA ILE A 100 3.10 -2.85 -1.79
C ILE A 100 4.53 -2.47 -1.40
N VAL A 101 5.54 -3.04 -2.07
CA VAL A 101 6.96 -2.72 -1.82
C VAL A 101 7.25 -1.25 -2.06
N ARG A 102 6.69 -0.66 -3.12
CA ARG A 102 6.80 0.77 -3.40
C ARG A 102 6.27 1.62 -2.25
N ALA A 103 5.11 1.28 -1.70
CA ALA A 103 4.56 1.97 -0.56
C ALA A 103 5.45 1.81 0.69
N LEU A 104 5.95 0.62 0.97
CA LEU A 104 6.81 0.32 2.12
C LEU A 104 8.15 1.06 2.08
N CYS A 105 8.73 1.26 0.90
CA CYS A 105 10.03 1.93 0.73
C CYS A 105 10.00 3.41 1.13
N MET A 106 8.82 4.00 1.24
CA MET A 106 8.60 5.35 1.78
C MET A 106 8.58 5.40 3.31
N HIS A 107 8.67 4.28 4.01
CA HIS A 107 8.56 4.15 5.47
C HIS A 107 7.27 4.77 6.02
N PRO A 108 6.10 4.39 5.51
CA PRO A 108 4.85 4.96 5.97
C PRO A 108 4.52 4.52 7.39
N GLU A 109 3.83 5.37 8.14
CA GLU A 109 3.29 5.05 9.48
C GLU A 109 2.00 4.25 9.35
N ILE A 110 1.21 4.53 8.30
CA ILE A 110 -0.06 3.87 8.00
C ILE A 110 -0.06 3.38 6.56
N LEU A 111 -0.57 2.19 6.33
CA LEU A 111 -0.81 1.63 5.01
C LEU A 111 -2.32 1.54 4.74
N LEU A 112 -2.73 2.08 3.61
CA LEU A 112 -4.10 1.98 3.11
C LEU A 112 -4.12 0.99 1.95
N PHE A 113 -4.96 -0.04 2.05
CA PHE A 113 -5.18 -1.03 1.00
C PHE A 113 -6.62 -0.90 0.49
N ASP A 114 -6.77 -0.62 -0.80
CA ASP A 114 -8.07 -0.44 -1.44
C ASP A 114 -8.34 -1.57 -2.44
N GLU A 115 -9.06 -2.59 -1.97
CA GLU A 115 -9.48 -3.78 -2.75
C GLU A 115 -8.34 -4.42 -3.57
N VAL A 116 -7.16 -4.55 -2.98
CA VAL A 116 -5.93 -4.94 -3.68
C VAL A 116 -5.95 -6.34 -4.29
N THR A 117 -6.94 -7.16 -3.98
CA THR A 117 -7.11 -8.53 -4.53
C THR A 117 -8.21 -8.63 -5.57
N ALA A 118 -9.07 -7.61 -5.75
CA ALA A 118 -10.29 -7.71 -6.54
C ALA A 118 -10.06 -7.98 -8.05
N ALA A 119 -8.90 -7.61 -8.58
CA ALA A 119 -8.55 -7.80 -9.99
C ALA A 119 -7.60 -8.99 -10.22
N LEU A 120 -7.45 -9.89 -9.24
CA LEU A 120 -6.50 -11.01 -9.27
C LEU A 120 -7.18 -12.36 -9.39
N ASP A 121 -6.51 -13.30 -10.05
CA ASP A 121 -6.87 -14.70 -10.04
C ASP A 121 -6.67 -15.31 -8.64
N PRO A 122 -7.44 -16.35 -8.25
CA PRO A 122 -7.40 -16.92 -6.89
C PRO A 122 -6.02 -17.35 -6.39
N GLU A 123 -5.14 -17.82 -7.28
CA GLU A 123 -3.76 -18.19 -6.94
C GLU A 123 -2.95 -16.96 -6.56
N MET A 124 -3.11 -15.87 -7.31
CA MET A 124 -2.41 -14.61 -7.07
C MET A 124 -2.94 -13.87 -5.82
N VAL A 125 -4.23 -14.02 -5.51
CA VAL A 125 -4.85 -13.47 -4.28
C VAL A 125 -4.10 -13.96 -3.06
N ARG A 126 -3.82 -15.28 -2.96
CA ARG A 126 -3.13 -15.86 -1.81
C ARG A 126 -1.74 -15.24 -1.61
N GLU A 127 -0.96 -15.09 -2.68
CA GLU A 127 0.38 -14.50 -2.60
C GLU A 127 0.39 -13.05 -2.07
N VAL A 128 -0.63 -12.27 -2.44
CA VAL A 128 -0.78 -10.88 -1.96
C VAL A 128 -1.24 -10.86 -0.50
N LEU A 129 -2.21 -11.71 -0.14
CA LEU A 129 -2.70 -11.79 1.23
C LEU A 129 -1.61 -12.28 2.21
N ASP A 130 -0.73 -13.18 1.79
CA ASP A 130 0.40 -13.64 2.61
C ASP A 130 1.36 -12.47 2.92
N VAL A 131 1.63 -11.61 1.96
CA VAL A 131 2.44 -10.38 2.19
C VAL A 131 1.74 -9.46 3.18
N MET A 132 0.44 -9.24 3.05
CA MET A 132 -0.33 -8.39 3.97
C MET A 132 -0.40 -8.99 5.37
N LEU A 133 -0.53 -10.32 5.49
CA LEU A 133 -0.49 -11.04 6.76
C LEU A 133 0.86 -10.86 7.47
N ASP A 134 1.96 -10.92 6.73
CA ASP A 134 3.28 -10.69 7.29
C ASP A 134 3.47 -9.24 7.79
N LEU A 135 2.89 -8.26 7.11
CA LEU A 135 2.87 -6.87 7.56
C LEU A 135 2.05 -6.70 8.86
N ALA A 136 0.90 -7.38 8.95
CA ALA A 136 0.07 -7.39 10.16
C ALA A 136 0.85 -7.99 11.36
N LYS A 137 1.52 -9.13 11.17
CA LYS A 137 2.36 -9.76 12.20
C LYS A 137 3.53 -8.87 12.66
N GLN A 138 4.01 -7.95 11.82
CA GLN A 138 5.02 -6.95 12.18
C GLN A 138 4.45 -5.76 12.95
N GLY A 139 3.15 -5.74 13.23
CA GLY A 139 2.49 -4.66 13.96
C GLY A 139 2.32 -3.37 13.15
N ARG A 140 2.25 -3.47 11.82
CA ARG A 140 2.01 -2.32 10.95
C ARG A 140 0.57 -1.84 11.10
N THR A 141 0.38 -0.53 11.26
CA THR A 141 -0.95 0.09 11.22
C THR A 141 -1.48 0.06 9.79
N MET A 142 -2.63 -0.60 9.61
CA MET A 142 -3.21 -0.77 8.27
C MET A 142 -4.71 -0.49 8.31
N ILE A 143 -5.22 0.13 7.25
CA ILE A 143 -6.66 0.21 6.95
C ILE A 143 -6.87 -0.54 5.64
N ILE A 144 -7.72 -1.55 5.66
CA ILE A 144 -7.89 -2.49 4.55
C ILE A 144 -9.36 -2.50 4.14
N VAL A 145 -9.63 -2.14 2.88
CA VAL A 145 -10.91 -2.39 2.23
C VAL A 145 -10.80 -3.69 1.48
N THR A 146 -11.64 -4.67 1.84
CA THR A 146 -11.53 -6.02 1.27
C THR A 146 -12.87 -6.76 1.30
N HIS A 147 -13.04 -7.69 0.37
CA HIS A 147 -14.10 -8.68 0.36
C HIS A 147 -13.63 -10.04 0.93
N GLU A 148 -12.38 -10.17 1.30
CA GLU A 148 -11.75 -11.39 1.81
C GLU A 148 -12.05 -11.57 3.31
N MET A 149 -13.25 -12.04 3.65
CA MET A 149 -13.72 -12.12 5.05
C MET A 149 -12.84 -13.01 5.94
N GLN A 150 -12.28 -14.09 5.41
CA GLN A 150 -11.41 -14.98 6.18
C GLN A 150 -10.09 -14.29 6.52
N PHE A 151 -9.56 -13.49 5.59
CA PHE A 151 -8.38 -12.70 5.81
C PHE A 151 -8.66 -11.59 6.84
N ALA A 152 -9.76 -10.85 6.70
CA ALA A 152 -10.15 -9.82 7.66
C ALA A 152 -10.22 -10.37 9.09
N LYS A 153 -10.86 -11.53 9.29
CA LYS A 153 -10.92 -12.21 10.61
C LYS A 153 -9.56 -12.62 11.17
N ALA A 154 -8.59 -12.91 10.30
CA ALA A 154 -7.27 -13.36 10.73
C ALA A 154 -6.33 -12.22 11.13
N VAL A 155 -6.56 -10.99 10.64
CA VAL A 155 -5.59 -9.89 10.78
C VAL A 155 -6.15 -8.63 11.45
N ALA A 156 -7.47 -8.43 11.46
CA ALA A 156 -8.07 -7.20 11.95
C ALA A 156 -8.21 -7.19 13.46
N ASP A 157 -7.80 -6.09 14.10
CA ASP A 157 -8.15 -5.76 15.48
C ASP A 157 -9.56 -5.17 15.56
N LYS A 158 -10.02 -4.57 14.47
CA LYS A 158 -11.35 -3.98 14.33
C LYS A 158 -11.88 -4.17 12.91
N VAL A 159 -13.12 -4.62 12.80
CA VAL A 159 -13.84 -4.76 11.53
C VAL A 159 -15.01 -3.77 11.51
N VAL A 160 -15.16 -3.06 10.40
CA VAL A 160 -16.27 -2.13 10.17
C VAL A 160 -17.03 -2.58 8.94
N PHE A 161 -18.31 -2.89 9.09
CA PHE A 161 -19.20 -3.24 7.98
C PHE A 161 -19.92 -2.02 7.47
N ILE A 162 -19.74 -1.72 6.18
CA ILE A 162 -20.32 -0.54 5.52
C ILE A 162 -21.28 -1.01 4.42
N ASP A 163 -22.51 -0.49 4.43
CA ASP A 163 -23.49 -0.69 3.37
C ASP A 163 -24.21 0.64 3.08
N GLN A 164 -24.48 0.90 1.81
CA GLN A 164 -25.12 2.12 1.32
C GLN A 164 -24.54 3.42 1.92
N GLY A 165 -23.21 3.45 2.10
CA GLY A 165 -22.49 4.62 2.64
C GLY A 165 -22.68 4.84 4.15
N LYS A 166 -23.19 3.87 4.89
CA LYS A 166 -23.36 3.91 6.35
C LYS A 166 -22.66 2.76 7.04
N ILE A 167 -22.11 3.03 8.21
CA ILE A 167 -21.61 1.99 9.10
C ILE A 167 -22.83 1.26 9.67
N LEU A 168 -22.92 -0.05 9.43
CA LEU A 168 -23.97 -0.91 9.98
C LEU A 168 -23.52 -1.59 11.26
N GLU A 169 -22.28 -2.04 11.32
CA GLU A 169 -21.77 -2.83 12.44
C GLU A 169 -20.26 -2.58 12.60
N GLU A 170 -19.81 -2.61 13.85
CA GLU A 170 -18.40 -2.59 14.23
C GLU A 170 -18.13 -3.77 15.18
N ALA A 171 -17.06 -4.54 14.91
CA ALA A 171 -16.65 -5.68 15.70
C ALA A 171 -15.13 -5.69 15.95
#